data_b20dd5f5dc1b6f52a1585aeb6688d7dd
#
_entry.id   b20dd5f5dc1b6f52a1585aeb6688d7dd
#
_cell.length_a   1.000
_cell.length_b   1.000
_cell.length_c   1.000
_cell.angle_alpha   90.00
_cell.angle_beta   90.00
_cell.angle_gamma   90.00
#
_symmetry.space_group_name_H-M   'P 1'
#
loop_
_entity.id
_entity.type
_entity.pdbx_description
1 polymer ?
#
loop_
_entity_poly.entity_id
_entity_poly.type
_entity_poly.pdbx_seq_one_letter_code
_entity_poly.pdbx_strand_id
1 'polypeptide(L)' 'MKIIVFGLGNFGMSLAISLTETGNEVIGVDKNIEKINLIKDKISHATALDSTNELSYEA' A
#
# COMPACT_ATOMS: atom_id res chain seq x y z
N MET A 1 -9.19 -10.19 7.17
CA MET A 1 -8.37 -9.31 8.04
C MET A 1 -8.03 -8.03 7.28
N LYS A 2 -7.90 -6.94 7.97
CA LYS A 2 -7.51 -5.67 7.36
C LYS A 2 -6.03 -5.44 7.63
N ILE A 3 -5.24 -5.24 6.57
CA ILE A 3 -3.78 -5.17 6.67
C ILE A 3 -3.29 -3.93 5.94
N ILE A 4 -2.36 -3.22 6.55
CA ILE A 4 -1.72 -2.07 5.91
C ILE A 4 -0.28 -2.44 5.60
N VAL A 5 0.13 -2.24 4.35
CA VAL A 5 1.50 -2.50 3.92
C VAL A 5 2.17 -1.18 3.59
N PHE A 6 3.19 -0.82 4.37
CA PHE A 6 3.97 0.39 4.13
C PHE A 6 5.19 0.05 3.30
N GLY A 7 5.34 0.74 2.19
CA GLY A 7 6.46 0.50 1.29
C GLY A 7 6.13 -0.57 0.26
N LEU A 8 5.98 -0.14 -0.98
CA LEU A 8 5.61 -1.02 -2.08
C LEU A 8 6.79 -1.29 -3.00
N GLY A 9 7.93 -1.64 -2.42
CA GLY A 9 9.04 -2.20 -3.17
C GLY A 9 8.66 -3.60 -3.66
N ASN A 10 9.62 -4.32 -4.26
CA ASN A 10 9.32 -5.64 -4.82
C ASN A 10 8.70 -6.58 -3.80
N PHE A 11 9.23 -6.61 -2.59
CA PHE A 11 8.71 -7.48 -1.55
C PHE A 11 7.33 -7.02 -1.07
N GLY A 12 7.18 -5.73 -0.77
CA GLY A 12 5.91 -5.20 -0.27
C GLY A 12 4.79 -5.33 -1.28
N MET A 13 5.08 -5.11 -2.55
CA MET A 13 4.11 -5.27 -3.61
C MET A 13 3.64 -6.72 -3.75
N SER A 14 4.59 -7.66 -3.75
CA SER A 14 4.25 -9.08 -3.82
C SER A 14 3.46 -9.52 -2.60
N LEU A 15 3.84 -9.06 -1.43
CA LEU A 15 3.14 -9.39 -0.20
C LEU A 15 1.71 -8.86 -0.22
N ALA A 16 1.54 -7.61 -0.63
CA ALA A 16 0.21 -7.00 -0.66
C ALA A 16 -0.73 -7.74 -1.61
N ILE A 17 -0.24 -8.12 -2.78
CA ILE A 17 -1.03 -8.87 -3.74
C ILE A 17 -1.39 -10.24 -3.19
N SER A 18 -0.42 -10.93 -2.62
CA SER A 18 -0.63 -12.26 -2.06
C SER A 18 -1.67 -12.23 -0.93
N LEU A 19 -1.58 -11.26 -0.06
CA LEU A 19 -2.55 -11.13 1.05
C LEU A 19 -3.95 -10.81 0.54
N THR A 20 -4.05 -10.03 -0.52
CA THR A 20 -5.36 -9.74 -1.13
C THR A 20 -5.95 -11.01 -1.73
N GLU A 21 -5.13 -11.81 -2.38
CA GLU A 21 -5.59 -13.04 -3.01
C GLU A 21 -6.07 -14.08 -1.99
N THR A 22 -5.59 -13.99 -0.76
CA THR A 22 -6.01 -14.89 0.30
C THR A 22 -7.19 -14.36 1.11
N GLY A 23 -7.86 -13.34 0.61
CA GLY A 23 -9.12 -12.89 1.19
C GLY A 23 -9.01 -11.75 2.19
N ASN A 24 -7.85 -11.09 2.28
CA ASN A 24 -7.67 -9.98 3.19
C ASN A 24 -7.98 -8.65 2.50
N GLU A 25 -8.39 -7.67 3.29
CA GLU A 25 -8.50 -6.30 2.80
C GLU A 25 -7.14 -5.65 3.01
N VAL A 26 -6.47 -5.29 1.92
CA VAL A 26 -5.11 -4.78 1.98
C VAL A 26 -5.06 -3.33 1.52
N ILE A 27 -4.40 -2.50 2.32
CA ILE A 27 -4.18 -1.11 2.00
C ILE A 27 -2.69 -0.92 1.80
N GLY A 28 -2.28 -0.56 0.59
CA GLY A 28 -0.88 -0.31 0.27
C GLY A 28 -0.57 1.18 0.36
N VAL A 29 0.55 1.51 0.98
CA VAL A 29 0.97 2.90 1.17
C VAL A 29 2.40 3.06 0.69
N ASP A 30 2.64 4.05 -0.14
CA ASP A 30 3.98 4.39 -0.60
C ASP A 30 4.02 5.85 -0.98
N LYS A 31 5.19 6.47 -0.88
CA LYS A 31 5.34 7.86 -1.28
C LYS A 31 5.41 8.01 -2.80
N ASN A 32 5.70 6.93 -3.51
CA ASN A 32 5.89 6.95 -4.95
C ASN A 32 4.58 6.63 -5.67
N ILE A 33 4.02 7.65 -6.32
CA ILE A 33 2.73 7.51 -6.99
C ILE A 33 2.78 6.50 -8.13
N GLU A 34 3.94 6.28 -8.74
CA GLU A 34 4.06 5.30 -9.80
C GLU A 34 3.82 3.88 -9.27
N LYS A 35 4.31 3.58 -8.07
CA LYS A 35 4.07 2.28 -7.45
C LYS A 35 2.60 2.11 -7.09
N ILE A 36 1.97 3.17 -6.63
CA ILE A 36 0.54 3.15 -6.35
C ILE A 36 -0.24 2.81 -7.62
N ASN A 37 0.11 3.44 -8.73
CA ASN A 37 -0.59 3.22 -9.99
C ASN A 37 -0.40 1.78 -10.51
N LEU A 38 0.73 1.16 -10.19
CA LEU A 38 0.98 -0.22 -10.60
C LEU A 38 0.14 -1.23 -9.83
N ILE A 39 -0.19 -0.94 -8.58
CA ILE A 39 -0.79 -1.93 -7.69
C ILE A 39 -2.25 -1.66 -7.36
N LYS A 40 -2.74 -0.45 -7.59
CA LYS A 40 -4.06 -0.03 -7.10
C LYS A 40 -5.20 -0.93 -7.55
N ASP A 41 -5.07 -1.57 -8.70
CA ASP A 41 -6.10 -2.46 -9.22
C ASP A 41 -5.95 -3.90 -8.74
N LYS A 42 -4.89 -4.20 -7.99
CA LYS A 42 -4.57 -5.55 -7.56
C LYS A 42 -4.78 -5.77 -6.07
N ILE A 43 -5.01 -4.70 -5.33
CA ILE A 43 -5.28 -4.77 -3.89
C ILE A 43 -6.52 -3.93 -3.58
N SER A 44 -6.95 -3.96 -2.33
CA SER A 44 -8.20 -3.30 -1.95
C SER A 44 -8.12 -1.78 -2.08
N HIS A 45 -7.07 -1.20 -1.55
CA HIS A 45 -6.83 0.24 -1.60
C HIS A 45 -5.35 0.52 -1.72
N ALA A 46 -5.01 1.61 -2.38
CA ALA A 46 -3.62 2.05 -2.45
C ALA A 46 -3.62 3.58 -2.38
N THR A 47 -2.71 4.12 -1.59
CA THR A 47 -2.63 5.58 -1.42
C THR A 47 -1.18 6.03 -1.37
N ALA A 48 -0.91 7.17 -1.99
CA ALA A 48 0.40 7.78 -1.92
C ALA A 48 0.45 8.66 -0.67
N LEU A 49 1.48 8.43 0.15
CA LEU A 49 1.66 9.17 1.39
C LEU A 49 3.13 9.45 1.60
N ASP A 50 3.48 10.72 1.73
CA ASP A 50 4.86 11.09 2.02
C ASP A 50 5.12 10.93 3.51
N SER A 51 5.79 9.85 3.87
CA SER A 51 6.06 9.55 5.27
C SER A 51 7.07 10.51 5.89
N THR A 52 7.73 11.35 5.10
CA THR A 52 8.61 12.36 5.65
C THR A 52 7.87 13.62 6.06
N ASN A 53 6.60 13.72 5.73
CA ASN A 53 5.78 14.87 6.12
C ASN A 53 5.08 14.54 7.43
N GLU A 54 5.55 15.17 8.51
CA GLU A 54 5.02 14.90 9.85
C GLU A 54 3.54 15.18 9.97
N LEU A 55 3.03 16.13 9.22
CA LEU A 55 1.61 16.48 9.28
C LEU A 55 0.74 15.31 8.82
N SER A 56 1.29 14.44 8.00
CA SER A 56 0.55 13.26 7.55
C SER A 56 0.23 12.29 8.68
N TYR A 57 1.02 12.31 9.73
CA TYR A 57 0.82 11.41 10.87
C TYR A 57 -0.17 11.94 11.89
N GLU A 58 -0.35 13.24 11.90
CA GLU A 58 -1.20 13.87 12.90
C GLU A 58 -2.67 13.87 12.51
N ALA A 59 -2.91 13.62 11.26
CA ALA A 59 -4.26 13.54 10.77
C ALA A 59 -4.94 12.27 11.29
#